data_73ff68fac9a6e218122b50a897cd5c21
#
_entry.id   73ff68fac9a6e218122b50a897cd5c21
#
_cell.length_a   1.000
_cell.length_b   1.000
_cell.length_c   1.000
_cell.angle_alpha   90.00
_cell.angle_beta   90.00
_cell.angle_gamma   90.00
#
_symmetry.space_group_name_H-M   'P 1'
#
loop_
_entity.id
_entity.type
_entity.pdbx_description
1 polymer ?
#
loop_
_entity_poly.entity_id
_entity_poly.type
_entity_poly.pdbx_seq_one_letter_code
_entity_poly.pdbx_strand_id
1 'polypeptide(L)'
;SLHDALPISAQIHPSAIISDTAYIGHYVVIGANCVVGDDTIIHSHVSIHDGVEIGRSGLIESHVNLMSCKIGDRVRIHANTVIGSEGFGFAPYQGKWHRIAQLGSVIIGNDVRIGSNCSIDRGALDDTILEDGVIIDNLVQIAHNAKIGANSAFAANTAIAGSTTIGKNCIVGGGSAIAGHLNIVDNVTLTGMSMVTNNISVAGTYSSGIGLFENSHWKRTVVRLRQLAD
;
A
#
# COMPACT_ATOMS: atom_id res chain seq x y z
N SER A 1 2.00 12.70 -32.26
CA SER A 1 1.01 12.46 -31.22
C SER A 1 1.56 11.48 -30.20
N LEU A 2 1.11 11.51 -28.96
CA LEU A 2 1.51 10.56 -27.91
C LEU A 2 1.05 9.11 -28.17
N HIS A 3 0.36 8.88 -29.28
CA HIS A 3 -0.29 7.61 -29.67
C HIS A 3 0.38 6.88 -30.82
N ASP A 4 1.64 7.18 -31.11
CA ASP A 4 2.40 6.44 -32.12
C ASP A 4 2.85 5.11 -31.50
N ALA A 5 2.47 4.02 -32.16
CA ALA A 5 2.80 2.60 -31.96
C ALA A 5 3.58 2.22 -30.67
N LEU A 6 3.19 1.11 -30.05
CA LEU A 6 3.90 0.51 -28.92
C LEU A 6 5.41 0.54 -29.17
N PRO A 7 6.24 1.05 -28.19
CA PRO A 7 7.67 1.17 -28.43
C PRO A 7 8.30 -0.20 -28.64
N ILE A 8 9.15 -0.34 -29.63
CA ILE A 8 9.82 -1.60 -29.96
C ILE A 8 10.60 -2.20 -28.78
N SER A 9 10.92 -1.39 -27.77
CA SER A 9 11.60 -1.81 -26.55
C SER A 9 10.66 -2.35 -25.47
N ALA A 10 9.35 -2.24 -25.62
CA ALA A 10 8.40 -2.86 -24.68
C ALA A 10 8.21 -4.34 -25.03
N GLN A 11 8.10 -5.16 -24.01
CA GLN A 11 7.80 -6.60 -24.14
C GLN A 11 6.37 -6.86 -23.67
N ILE A 12 5.49 -7.17 -24.58
CA ILE A 12 4.06 -7.35 -24.30
C ILE A 12 3.65 -8.75 -24.71
N HIS A 13 3.09 -9.51 -23.78
CA HIS A 13 2.60 -10.85 -24.07
C HIS A 13 1.42 -10.79 -25.06
N PRO A 14 1.35 -11.67 -26.06
CA PRO A 14 0.30 -11.61 -27.10
C PRO A 14 -1.15 -11.74 -26.58
N SER A 15 -1.35 -12.31 -25.37
CA SER A 15 -2.68 -12.41 -24.74
C SER A 15 -3.06 -11.19 -23.91
N ALA A 16 -2.18 -10.19 -23.78
CA ALA A 16 -2.53 -8.95 -23.08
C ALA A 16 -3.49 -8.11 -23.92
N ILE A 17 -4.47 -7.51 -23.27
CA ILE A 17 -5.46 -6.62 -23.87
C ILE A 17 -5.11 -5.19 -23.44
N ILE A 18 -4.63 -4.39 -24.38
CA ILE A 18 -4.24 -3.00 -24.13
C ILE A 18 -5.13 -2.11 -24.97
N SER A 19 -5.75 -1.11 -24.35
CA SER A 19 -6.55 -0.12 -25.08
C SER A 19 -5.69 0.64 -26.09
N ASP A 20 -6.28 0.94 -27.25
CA ASP A 20 -5.62 1.74 -28.30
C ASP A 20 -5.30 3.18 -27.87
N THR A 21 -5.93 3.68 -26.80
CA THR A 21 -5.67 5.01 -26.22
C THR A 21 -4.65 4.99 -25.08
N ALA A 22 -4.22 3.80 -24.64
CA ALA A 22 -3.22 3.68 -23.59
C ALA A 22 -1.82 4.05 -24.09
N TYR A 23 -1.02 4.70 -23.25
CA TYR A 23 0.39 4.97 -23.52
C TYR A 23 1.27 3.98 -22.78
N ILE A 24 2.15 3.31 -23.53
CA ILE A 24 3.14 2.36 -22.99
C ILE A 24 4.54 2.92 -23.23
N GLY A 25 5.30 3.13 -22.15
CA GLY A 25 6.66 3.63 -22.20
C GLY A 25 7.69 2.59 -22.63
N HIS A 26 8.94 3.04 -22.79
CA HIS A 26 10.07 2.17 -23.14
C HIS A 26 10.39 1.15 -22.04
N TYR A 27 10.81 -0.05 -22.43
CA TYR A 27 11.23 -1.13 -21.53
C TYR A 27 10.16 -1.55 -20.51
N VAL A 28 8.89 -1.32 -20.83
CA VAL A 28 7.76 -1.88 -20.07
C VAL A 28 7.66 -3.36 -20.40
N VAL A 29 7.40 -4.18 -19.37
CA VAL A 29 7.12 -5.61 -19.53
C VAL A 29 5.69 -5.87 -19.07
N ILE A 30 4.86 -6.47 -19.94
CA ILE A 30 3.47 -6.82 -19.65
C ILE A 30 3.29 -8.32 -19.86
N GLY A 31 2.90 -9.02 -18.81
CA GLY A 31 2.68 -10.45 -18.77
C GLY A 31 1.40 -10.91 -19.46
N ALA A 32 1.14 -12.21 -19.39
CA ALA A 32 -0.01 -12.85 -20.00
C ALA A 32 -1.33 -12.42 -19.35
N ASN A 33 -2.39 -12.30 -20.16
CA ASN A 33 -3.76 -12.01 -19.74
C ASN A 33 -3.93 -10.73 -18.92
N CYS A 34 -3.00 -9.77 -19.06
CA CYS A 34 -3.13 -8.44 -18.49
C CYS A 34 -4.18 -7.62 -19.25
N VAL A 35 -4.82 -6.69 -18.53
CA VAL A 35 -5.75 -5.72 -19.13
C VAL A 35 -5.30 -4.31 -18.76
N VAL A 36 -5.19 -3.41 -19.74
CA VAL A 36 -4.90 -2.00 -19.56
C VAL A 36 -6.01 -1.17 -20.21
N GLY A 37 -6.73 -0.40 -19.37
CA GLY A 37 -7.87 0.40 -19.82
C GLY A 37 -7.50 1.69 -20.54
N ASP A 38 -8.53 2.36 -21.07
CA ASP A 38 -8.42 3.56 -21.88
C ASP A 38 -7.68 4.69 -21.17
N ASP A 39 -6.91 5.47 -21.93
CA ASP A 39 -6.18 6.68 -21.49
C ASP A 39 -5.21 6.44 -20.32
N THR A 40 -4.89 5.18 -20.01
CA THR A 40 -3.92 4.85 -18.97
C THR A 40 -2.50 5.04 -19.48
N ILE A 41 -1.68 5.71 -18.67
CA ILE A 41 -0.28 6.02 -18.98
C ILE A 41 0.62 5.12 -18.14
N ILE A 42 1.44 4.32 -18.79
CA ILE A 42 2.45 3.46 -18.15
C ILE A 42 3.83 3.96 -18.58
N HIS A 43 4.59 4.51 -17.62
CA HIS A 43 5.92 5.03 -17.87
C HIS A 43 6.96 3.91 -18.04
N SER A 44 8.17 4.29 -18.43
CA SER A 44 9.24 3.36 -18.74
C SER A 44 9.67 2.49 -17.56
N HIS A 45 10.13 1.27 -17.85
CA HIS A 45 10.64 0.31 -16.87
C HIS A 45 9.60 -0.19 -15.86
N VAL A 46 8.31 -0.10 -16.16
CA VAL A 46 7.26 -0.72 -15.35
C VAL A 46 7.21 -2.21 -15.67
N SER A 47 7.03 -3.04 -14.65
CA SER A 47 6.83 -4.49 -14.78
C SER A 47 5.42 -4.87 -14.32
N ILE A 48 4.66 -5.48 -15.20
CA ILE A 48 3.28 -5.94 -14.96
C ILE A 48 3.25 -7.45 -15.18
N HIS A 49 3.02 -8.18 -14.09
CA HIS A 49 2.98 -9.64 -14.09
C HIS A 49 1.62 -10.16 -14.62
N ASP A 50 1.57 -11.45 -14.90
CA ASP A 50 0.40 -12.10 -15.47
C ASP A 50 -0.90 -11.82 -14.72
N GLY A 51 -1.98 -11.59 -15.46
CA GLY A 51 -3.34 -11.43 -14.95
C GLY A 51 -3.62 -10.13 -14.20
N VAL A 52 -2.74 -9.14 -14.23
CA VAL A 52 -2.98 -7.82 -13.66
C VAL A 52 -3.99 -7.05 -14.52
N GLU A 53 -4.97 -6.44 -13.86
CA GLU A 53 -5.98 -5.59 -14.50
C GLU A 53 -5.79 -4.14 -14.03
N ILE A 54 -5.74 -3.18 -14.97
CA ILE A 54 -5.62 -1.75 -14.73
C ILE A 54 -6.78 -1.04 -15.44
N GLY A 55 -7.54 -0.27 -14.69
CA GLY A 55 -8.66 0.53 -15.18
C GLY A 55 -8.24 1.69 -16.08
N ARG A 56 -9.14 2.65 -16.31
CA ARG A 56 -8.98 3.77 -17.23
C ARG A 56 -8.32 4.98 -16.56
N SER A 57 -7.67 5.80 -17.38
CA SER A 57 -7.10 7.10 -16.99
C SER A 57 -6.13 7.00 -15.81
N GLY A 58 -5.47 5.85 -15.66
CA GLY A 58 -4.44 5.60 -14.65
C GLY A 58 -3.11 6.24 -15.02
N LEU A 59 -2.25 6.47 -14.02
CA LEU A 59 -0.85 6.87 -14.21
C LEU A 59 0.05 5.96 -13.39
N ILE A 60 0.86 5.16 -14.06
CA ILE A 60 1.83 4.25 -13.46
C ILE A 60 3.23 4.78 -13.78
N GLU A 61 3.92 5.27 -12.77
CA GLU A 61 5.25 5.86 -12.96
C GLU A 61 6.35 4.80 -13.07
N SER A 62 7.55 5.26 -13.45
CA SER A 62 8.67 4.38 -13.76
C SER A 62 9.07 3.48 -12.59
N HIS A 63 9.53 2.26 -12.94
CA HIS A 63 10.00 1.25 -12.01
C HIS A 63 8.94 0.72 -11.02
N VAL A 64 7.66 0.98 -11.27
CA VAL A 64 6.57 0.33 -10.54
C VAL A 64 6.51 -1.15 -10.92
N ASN A 65 6.24 -2.00 -9.93
CA ASN A 65 6.09 -3.44 -10.11
C ASN A 65 4.68 -3.87 -9.65
N LEU A 66 3.90 -4.43 -10.56
CA LEU A 66 2.52 -4.87 -10.32
C LEU A 66 2.40 -6.36 -10.49
N MET A 67 1.93 -7.05 -9.47
CA MET A 67 1.68 -8.49 -9.48
C MET A 67 0.44 -8.83 -8.65
N SER A 68 -0.33 -9.82 -9.10
CA SER A 68 -1.50 -10.31 -8.34
C SER A 68 -2.39 -9.17 -7.84
N CYS A 69 -2.76 -8.22 -8.71
CA CYS A 69 -3.58 -7.08 -8.32
C CYS A 69 -4.59 -6.69 -9.40
N LYS A 70 -5.67 -6.04 -8.94
CA LYS A 70 -6.65 -5.34 -9.77
C LYS A 70 -6.72 -3.89 -9.33
N ILE A 71 -6.62 -2.99 -10.29
CA ILE A 71 -6.51 -1.56 -10.09
C ILE A 71 -7.68 -0.86 -10.79
N GLY A 72 -8.41 -0.06 -10.06
CA GLY A 72 -9.56 0.71 -10.58
C GLY A 72 -9.18 1.88 -11.49
N ASP A 73 -10.11 2.75 -11.75
CA ASP A 73 -9.98 3.91 -12.63
C ASP A 73 -9.28 5.09 -11.93
N ARG A 74 -8.56 5.91 -12.71
CA ARG A 74 -7.89 7.16 -12.27
C ARG A 74 -6.91 7.00 -11.11
N VAL A 75 -6.36 5.81 -10.98
CA VAL A 75 -5.35 5.50 -9.95
C VAL A 75 -4.00 6.08 -10.37
N ARG A 76 -3.26 6.62 -9.41
CA ARG A 76 -1.88 7.12 -9.62
C ARG A 76 -0.92 6.39 -8.71
N ILE A 77 0.10 5.77 -9.28
CA ILE A 77 1.13 5.02 -8.56
C ILE A 77 2.49 5.63 -8.92
N HIS A 78 3.15 6.18 -7.91
CA HIS A 78 4.44 6.83 -8.08
C HIS A 78 5.60 5.83 -8.11
N ALA A 79 6.75 6.30 -8.57
CA ALA A 79 7.90 5.50 -8.93
C ALA A 79 8.39 4.54 -7.82
N ASN A 80 8.95 3.39 -8.22
CA ASN A 80 9.53 2.36 -7.37
C ASN A 80 8.56 1.67 -6.38
N THR A 81 7.26 1.86 -6.53
CA THR A 81 6.26 1.20 -5.69
C THR A 81 6.03 -0.23 -6.16
N VAL A 82 5.88 -1.15 -5.19
CA VAL A 82 5.61 -2.57 -5.43
C VAL A 82 4.23 -2.92 -4.88
N ILE A 83 3.38 -3.51 -5.73
CA ILE A 83 2.03 -3.94 -5.36
C ILE A 83 1.88 -5.43 -5.65
N GLY A 84 1.36 -6.17 -4.66
CA GLY A 84 1.05 -7.59 -4.78
C GLY A 84 2.21 -8.51 -4.45
N SER A 85 3.28 -8.00 -3.84
CA SER A 85 4.32 -8.85 -3.25
C SER A 85 3.76 -9.78 -2.19
N GLU A 86 4.44 -10.90 -1.94
CA GLU A 86 4.03 -11.81 -0.88
C GLU A 86 4.21 -11.17 0.49
N GLY A 87 3.18 -11.30 1.33
CA GLY A 87 3.23 -10.88 2.71
C GLY A 87 4.15 -11.76 3.57
N PHE A 88 4.44 -11.30 4.79
CA PHE A 88 5.24 -12.03 5.77
C PHE A 88 4.42 -13.16 6.40
N GLY A 89 4.24 -14.25 5.64
CA GLY A 89 3.50 -15.44 6.05
C GLY A 89 4.45 -16.59 6.44
N PHE A 90 4.73 -16.75 7.73
CA PHE A 90 5.55 -17.86 8.25
C PHE A 90 4.96 -18.43 9.54
N ALA A 91 5.07 -19.75 9.71
CA ALA A 91 4.72 -20.45 10.95
C ALA A 91 5.95 -21.15 11.51
N PRO A 92 6.17 -21.09 12.84
CA PRO A 92 7.25 -21.83 13.49
C PRO A 92 6.84 -23.30 13.62
N TYR A 93 7.70 -24.21 13.18
CA TYR A 93 7.53 -25.64 13.39
C TYR A 93 8.91 -26.30 13.58
N GLN A 94 9.10 -27.05 14.64
CA GLN A 94 10.35 -27.74 15.01
C GLN A 94 11.59 -26.81 14.97
N GLY A 95 11.47 -25.59 15.49
CA GLY A 95 12.56 -24.62 15.57
C GLY A 95 12.94 -23.96 14.24
N LYS A 96 12.14 -24.12 13.17
CA LYS A 96 12.33 -23.52 11.85
C LYS A 96 11.11 -22.75 11.42
N TRP A 97 11.33 -21.74 10.55
CA TRP A 97 10.24 -21.00 9.91
C TRP A 97 9.79 -21.71 8.63
N HIS A 98 8.53 -22.04 8.55
CA HIS A 98 7.87 -22.60 7.37
C HIS A 98 7.05 -21.53 6.70
N ARG A 99 7.27 -21.34 5.40
CA ARG A 99 6.55 -20.36 4.60
C ARG A 99 5.09 -20.79 4.40
N ILE A 100 4.18 -19.84 4.58
CA ILE A 100 2.76 -19.97 4.23
C ILE A 100 2.55 -19.30 2.87
N ALA A 101 2.01 -20.04 1.90
CA ALA A 101 1.72 -19.51 0.58
C ALA A 101 0.75 -18.32 0.66
N GLN A 102 1.00 -17.29 -0.13
CA GLN A 102 0.15 -16.11 -0.26
C GLN A 102 -0.59 -16.21 -1.59
N LEU A 103 -1.90 -16.47 -1.55
CA LEU A 103 -2.73 -16.81 -2.71
C LEU A 103 -3.77 -15.73 -3.05
N GLY A 104 -4.06 -14.81 -2.12
CA GLY A 104 -4.96 -13.67 -2.35
C GLY A 104 -4.36 -12.65 -3.32
N SER A 105 -5.01 -11.53 -3.48
CA SER A 105 -4.63 -10.44 -4.39
C SER A 105 -4.55 -9.12 -3.64
N VAL A 106 -4.26 -8.03 -4.37
CA VAL A 106 -4.50 -6.65 -3.96
C VAL A 106 -5.61 -6.07 -4.82
N ILE A 107 -6.65 -5.53 -4.21
CA ILE A 107 -7.74 -4.84 -4.89
C ILE A 107 -7.66 -3.34 -4.56
N ILE A 108 -7.51 -2.53 -5.58
CA ILE A 108 -7.42 -1.07 -5.46
C ILE A 108 -8.63 -0.45 -6.16
N GLY A 109 -9.38 0.34 -5.42
CA GLY A 109 -10.54 1.09 -5.91
C GLY A 109 -10.17 2.22 -6.87
N ASN A 110 -11.12 3.10 -7.13
CA ASN A 110 -10.97 4.26 -8.01
C ASN A 110 -10.35 5.45 -7.28
N ASP A 111 -9.74 6.37 -8.03
CA ASP A 111 -9.22 7.64 -7.52
C ASP A 111 -8.15 7.49 -6.40
N VAL A 112 -7.52 6.33 -6.29
CA VAL A 112 -6.49 6.05 -5.30
C VAL A 112 -5.16 6.66 -5.72
N ARG A 113 -4.41 7.22 -4.77
CA ARG A 113 -3.04 7.73 -4.98
C ARG A 113 -2.06 7.02 -4.06
N ILE A 114 -0.96 6.51 -4.62
CA ILE A 114 0.07 5.78 -3.90
C ILE A 114 1.41 6.43 -4.20
N GLY A 115 2.08 6.89 -3.15
CA GLY A 115 3.39 7.54 -3.20
C GLY A 115 4.50 6.61 -3.66
N SER A 116 5.71 7.14 -3.71
CA SER A 116 6.89 6.42 -4.15
C SER A 116 7.43 5.46 -3.08
N ASN A 117 8.08 4.37 -3.52
CA ASN A 117 8.72 3.39 -2.65
C ASN A 117 7.77 2.79 -1.60
N CYS A 118 6.50 2.67 -1.93
CA CYS A 118 5.52 1.96 -1.10
C CYS A 118 5.56 0.46 -1.39
N SER A 119 5.15 -0.34 -0.40
CA SER A 119 4.94 -1.77 -0.56
C SER A 119 3.54 -2.15 -0.07
N ILE A 120 2.76 -2.80 -0.94
CA ILE A 120 1.41 -3.27 -0.63
C ILE A 120 1.36 -4.75 -0.91
N ASP A 121 1.30 -5.55 0.16
CA ASP A 121 1.38 -7.00 0.05
C ASP A 121 0.02 -7.61 -0.31
N ARG A 122 0.05 -8.67 -1.10
CA ARG A 122 -1.14 -9.48 -1.40
C ARG A 122 -1.64 -10.21 -0.16
N GLY A 123 -2.90 -10.52 -0.12
CA GLY A 123 -3.46 -11.31 0.96
C GLY A 123 -3.01 -12.77 0.97
N ALA A 124 -3.15 -13.42 2.11
CA ALA A 124 -2.82 -14.84 2.25
C ALA A 124 -3.82 -15.73 1.52
N LEU A 125 -5.10 -15.65 1.84
CA LEU A 125 -6.22 -16.32 1.16
C LEU A 125 -7.21 -15.28 0.63
N ASP A 126 -7.64 -14.37 1.49
CA ASP A 126 -8.45 -13.21 1.12
C ASP A 126 -7.54 -12.08 0.59
N ASP A 127 -8.15 -11.04 0.02
CA ASP A 127 -7.43 -9.93 -0.59
C ASP A 127 -7.02 -8.85 0.42
N THR A 128 -5.96 -8.11 0.10
CA THR A 128 -5.67 -6.78 0.64
C THR A 128 -6.46 -5.76 -0.16
N ILE A 129 -7.17 -4.84 0.51
CA ILE A 129 -8.14 -3.95 -0.13
C ILE A 129 -7.84 -2.49 0.19
N LEU A 130 -7.76 -1.65 -0.83
CA LEU A 130 -7.80 -0.21 -0.75
C LEU A 130 -9.08 0.29 -1.43
N GLU A 131 -10.01 0.86 -0.66
CA GLU A 131 -11.25 1.41 -1.21
C GLU A 131 -11.00 2.73 -1.98
N ASP A 132 -12.06 3.27 -2.61
CA ASP A 132 -11.99 4.47 -3.44
C ASP A 132 -11.44 5.70 -2.68
N GLY A 133 -10.66 6.51 -3.38
CA GLY A 133 -10.18 7.80 -2.85
C GLY A 133 -9.11 7.71 -1.77
N VAL A 134 -8.56 6.53 -1.49
CA VAL A 134 -7.45 6.37 -0.53
C VAL A 134 -6.20 7.08 -1.04
N ILE A 135 -5.54 7.85 -0.17
CA ILE A 135 -4.27 8.52 -0.46
C ILE A 135 -3.16 8.03 0.46
N ILE A 136 -2.05 7.63 -0.15
CA ILE A 136 -0.88 7.06 0.52
C ILE A 136 0.34 7.86 0.10
N ASP A 137 1.06 8.43 1.05
CA ASP A 137 2.31 9.14 0.83
C ASP A 137 3.48 8.14 0.65
N ASN A 138 4.68 8.62 0.53
CA ASN A 138 5.86 7.82 0.24
C ASN A 138 6.27 6.89 1.38
N LEU A 139 6.95 5.77 1.06
CA LEU A 139 7.55 4.85 2.02
C LEU A 139 6.51 4.22 3.00
N VAL A 140 5.30 4.00 2.56
CA VAL A 140 4.26 3.34 3.36
C VAL A 140 4.27 1.84 3.09
N GLN A 141 4.18 1.04 4.18
CA GLN A 141 3.98 -0.40 4.12
C GLN A 141 2.55 -0.76 4.49
N ILE A 142 1.85 -1.47 3.61
CA ILE A 142 0.55 -2.10 3.88
C ILE A 142 0.73 -3.60 3.77
N ALA A 143 0.63 -4.30 4.89
CA ALA A 143 0.81 -5.74 4.94
C ALA A 143 -0.44 -6.51 4.49
N HIS A 144 -0.25 -7.81 4.30
CA HIS A 144 -1.24 -8.74 3.76
C HIS A 144 -2.60 -8.69 4.49
N ASN A 145 -3.68 -8.84 3.76
CA ASN A 145 -5.06 -8.87 4.28
C ASN A 145 -5.51 -7.58 4.98
N ALA A 146 -4.76 -6.47 4.87
CA ALA A 146 -5.22 -5.18 5.37
C ALA A 146 -6.41 -4.67 4.54
N LYS A 147 -7.37 -4.03 5.18
CA LYS A 147 -8.54 -3.42 4.54
C LYS A 147 -8.59 -1.94 4.90
N ILE A 148 -8.50 -1.09 3.90
CA ILE A 148 -8.44 0.37 4.06
C ILE A 148 -9.72 0.98 3.48
N GLY A 149 -10.51 1.60 4.35
CA GLY A 149 -11.76 2.25 3.99
C GLY A 149 -11.57 3.53 3.18
N ALA A 150 -12.59 3.87 2.41
CA ALA A 150 -12.59 4.95 1.44
C ALA A 150 -12.16 6.31 2.04
N ASN A 151 -11.48 7.12 1.21
CA ASN A 151 -11.02 8.47 1.54
C ASN A 151 -10.08 8.55 2.76
N SER A 152 -9.46 7.45 3.17
CA SER A 152 -8.45 7.46 4.23
C SER A 152 -7.09 7.89 3.72
N ALA A 153 -6.32 8.59 4.55
CA ALA A 153 -5.04 9.20 4.20
C ALA A 153 -3.91 8.73 5.12
N PHE A 154 -2.78 8.38 4.53
CA PHE A 154 -1.60 7.89 5.24
C PHE A 154 -0.38 8.73 4.86
N ALA A 155 0.18 9.42 5.84
CA ALA A 155 1.41 10.17 5.63
C ALA A 155 2.65 9.25 5.61
N ALA A 156 3.77 9.79 5.18
CA ALA A 156 4.98 9.04 4.91
C ALA A 156 5.48 8.18 6.08
N ASN A 157 6.15 7.08 5.74
CA ASN A 157 6.73 6.13 6.69
C ASN A 157 5.71 5.46 7.65
N THR A 158 4.43 5.41 7.28
CA THR A 158 3.41 4.68 8.05
C THR A 158 3.52 3.19 7.75
N ALA A 159 3.36 2.35 8.77
CA ALA A 159 3.33 0.91 8.65
C ALA A 159 2.03 0.33 9.22
N ILE A 160 1.32 -0.46 8.40
CA ILE A 160 0.08 -1.15 8.77
C ILE A 160 0.36 -2.65 8.71
N ALA A 161 0.29 -3.30 9.85
CA ALA A 161 0.52 -4.75 9.95
C ALA A 161 -0.70 -5.55 9.45
N GLY A 162 -0.46 -6.83 9.19
CA GLY A 162 -1.41 -7.72 8.51
C GLY A 162 -2.76 -7.86 9.18
N SER A 163 -3.79 -8.11 8.38
CA SER A 163 -5.18 -8.36 8.80
C SER A 163 -5.82 -7.22 9.61
N THR A 164 -5.31 -6.00 9.48
CA THR A 164 -5.88 -4.81 10.13
C THR A 164 -6.92 -4.17 9.22
N THR A 165 -8.07 -3.81 9.80
CA THR A 165 -9.12 -3.07 9.12
C THR A 165 -9.11 -1.62 9.62
N ILE A 166 -9.02 -0.67 8.69
CA ILE A 166 -9.12 0.77 8.95
C ILE A 166 -10.35 1.28 8.24
N GLY A 167 -11.20 1.99 8.97
CA GLY A 167 -12.45 2.55 8.49
C GLY A 167 -12.25 3.69 7.48
N LYS A 168 -13.35 4.32 7.11
CA LYS A 168 -13.39 5.43 6.13
C LYS A 168 -12.97 6.75 6.76
N ASN A 169 -12.45 7.66 5.93
CA ASN A 169 -12.09 9.02 6.33
C ASN A 169 -11.08 9.07 7.50
N CYS A 170 -10.24 8.06 7.63
CA CYS A 170 -9.18 8.05 8.64
C CYS A 170 -7.96 8.84 8.16
N ILE A 171 -7.27 9.52 9.07
CA ILE A 171 -6.03 10.24 8.80
C ILE A 171 -4.94 9.68 9.69
N VAL A 172 -3.87 9.17 9.10
CA VAL A 172 -2.75 8.59 9.83
C VAL A 172 -1.51 9.45 9.61
N GLY A 173 -1.03 10.07 10.69
CA GLY A 173 0.17 10.91 10.69
C GLY A 173 1.44 10.10 10.44
N GLY A 174 2.44 10.77 9.85
CA GLY A 174 3.68 10.14 9.41
C GLY A 174 4.45 9.42 10.52
N GLY A 175 5.15 8.35 10.14
CA GLY A 175 5.93 7.53 11.06
C GLY A 175 5.09 6.70 12.04
N SER A 176 3.78 6.61 11.85
CA SER A 176 2.91 5.83 12.72
C SER A 176 2.98 4.33 12.38
N ALA A 177 2.79 3.50 13.39
CA ALA A 177 2.75 2.05 13.26
C ALA A 177 1.45 1.49 13.85
N ILE A 178 0.78 0.61 13.12
CA ILE A 178 -0.49 -0.01 13.52
C ILE A 178 -0.27 -1.53 13.57
N ALA A 179 -0.48 -2.11 14.75
CA ALA A 179 -0.32 -3.56 14.96
C ALA A 179 -1.34 -4.36 14.15
N GLY A 180 -1.05 -5.65 13.95
CA GLY A 180 -1.90 -6.55 13.18
C GLY A 180 -3.20 -6.93 13.88
N HIS A 181 -4.18 -7.37 13.06
CA HIS A 181 -5.47 -7.88 13.50
C HIS A 181 -6.31 -6.87 14.30
N LEU A 182 -6.11 -5.57 14.05
CA LEU A 182 -6.88 -4.51 14.68
C LEU A 182 -8.06 -4.07 13.82
N ASN A 183 -9.06 -3.51 14.51
CA ASN A 183 -10.17 -2.81 13.86
C ASN A 183 -10.19 -1.35 14.34
N ILE A 184 -10.09 -0.42 13.39
CA ILE A 184 -10.15 1.03 13.61
C ILE A 184 -11.39 1.53 12.89
N VAL A 185 -12.31 2.15 13.65
CA VAL A 185 -13.56 2.67 13.09
C VAL A 185 -13.34 3.89 12.19
N ASP A 186 -14.40 4.29 11.50
CA ASP A 186 -14.38 5.48 10.64
C ASP A 186 -14.02 6.78 11.39
N ASN A 187 -13.49 7.77 10.68
CA ASN A 187 -13.23 9.12 11.16
C ASN A 187 -12.23 9.18 12.35
N VAL A 188 -11.24 8.32 12.34
CA VAL A 188 -10.14 8.35 13.31
C VAL A 188 -8.96 9.14 12.74
N THR A 189 -8.41 10.04 13.54
CA THR A 189 -7.15 10.74 13.24
C THR A 189 -6.05 10.26 14.21
N LEU A 190 -4.96 9.75 13.67
CA LEU A 190 -3.75 9.44 14.43
C LEU A 190 -2.72 10.54 14.19
N THR A 191 -2.19 11.13 15.26
CA THR A 191 -1.08 12.08 15.11
C THR A 191 0.21 11.38 14.71
N GLY A 192 1.19 12.11 14.19
CA GLY A 192 2.46 11.52 13.75
C GLY A 192 3.18 10.74 14.86
N MET A 193 3.96 9.73 14.47
CA MET A 193 4.72 8.84 15.35
C MET A 193 3.84 8.05 16.36
N SER A 194 2.57 7.85 16.04
CA SER A 194 1.66 7.08 16.89
C SER A 194 1.89 5.58 16.74
N MET A 195 1.87 4.86 17.87
CA MET A 195 1.89 3.40 17.91
C MET A 195 0.53 2.89 18.39
N VAL A 196 -0.20 2.18 17.54
CA VAL A 196 -1.53 1.64 17.83
C VAL A 196 -1.42 0.14 18.08
N THR A 197 -1.78 -0.30 19.27
CA THR A 197 -1.70 -1.71 19.71
C THR A 197 -3.05 -2.33 20.07
N ASN A 198 -4.11 -1.54 20.03
CA ASN A 198 -5.47 -1.98 20.37
C ASN A 198 -6.49 -1.43 19.37
N ASN A 199 -7.66 -2.06 19.32
CA ASN A 199 -8.78 -1.58 18.53
C ASN A 199 -9.18 -0.16 18.95
N ILE A 200 -9.60 0.65 17.98
CA ILE A 200 -10.20 1.97 18.21
C ILE A 200 -11.66 1.89 17.81
N SER A 201 -12.56 1.97 18.80
CA SER A 201 -14.02 1.80 18.63
C SER A 201 -14.80 3.12 18.64
N VAL A 202 -14.14 4.26 18.84
CA VAL A 202 -14.76 5.59 18.87
C VAL A 202 -14.01 6.51 17.94
N ALA A 203 -14.72 7.24 17.08
CA ALA A 203 -14.14 8.26 16.22
C ALA A 203 -13.49 9.37 17.05
N GLY A 204 -12.39 9.94 16.57
CA GLY A 204 -11.69 11.01 17.27
C GLY A 204 -10.20 11.08 16.93
N THR A 205 -9.50 11.98 17.61
CA THR A 205 -8.06 12.16 17.43
C THR A 205 -7.31 11.46 18.55
N TYR A 206 -6.34 10.64 18.17
CA TYR A 206 -5.51 9.86 19.09
C TYR A 206 -4.03 10.18 18.89
N SER A 207 -3.30 10.14 19.98
CA SER A 207 -1.86 10.37 20.00
C SER A 207 -1.18 9.35 20.90
N SER A 208 0.03 8.97 20.55
CA SER A 208 0.89 8.17 21.44
C SER A 208 2.31 8.70 21.43
N GLY A 209 3.12 8.19 22.38
CA GLY A 209 4.48 8.66 22.58
C GLY A 209 4.55 9.92 23.45
N ILE A 210 5.73 10.21 23.86
CA ILE A 210 6.06 11.41 24.65
C ILE A 210 6.66 12.43 23.69
N GLY A 211 6.16 13.66 23.70
CA GLY A 211 6.66 14.74 22.86
C GLY A 211 8.16 15.03 23.04
N LEU A 212 8.69 15.91 22.22
CA LEU A 212 10.10 16.30 22.28
C LEU A 212 10.40 17.09 23.56
N PHE A 213 11.45 16.70 24.26
CA PHE A 213 12.00 17.39 25.41
C PHE A 213 13.46 17.75 25.16
N GLU A 214 13.94 18.78 25.84
CA GLU A 214 15.38 18.99 25.98
C GLU A 214 16.03 17.77 26.64
N ASN A 215 17.24 17.38 26.22
CA ASN A 215 17.86 16.10 26.58
C ASN A 215 17.99 15.86 28.09
N SER A 216 18.36 16.89 28.88
CA SER A 216 18.47 16.77 30.34
C SER A 216 17.11 16.51 30.97
N HIS A 217 16.06 17.14 30.45
CA HIS A 217 14.68 16.95 30.87
C HIS A 217 14.17 15.54 30.53
N TRP A 218 14.44 15.07 29.30
CA TRP A 218 14.11 13.72 28.87
C TRP A 218 14.71 12.66 29.80
N LYS A 219 16.02 12.76 30.10
CA LYS A 219 16.70 11.80 31.00
C LYS A 219 16.04 11.72 32.35
N ARG A 220 15.67 12.87 32.93
CA ARG A 220 14.97 12.92 34.24
C ARG A 220 13.57 12.31 34.16
N THR A 221 12.83 12.57 33.08
CA THR A 221 11.49 12.03 32.86
C THR A 221 11.52 10.50 32.73
N VAL A 222 12.47 9.96 31.96
CA VAL A 222 12.62 8.50 31.78
C VAL A 222 12.96 7.81 33.11
N VAL A 223 13.81 8.40 33.93
CA VAL A 223 14.13 7.84 35.27
C VAL A 223 12.86 7.78 36.13
N ARG A 224 12.07 8.88 36.17
CA ARG A 224 10.81 8.90 36.91
C ARG A 224 9.80 7.88 36.42
N LEU A 225 9.65 7.73 35.10
CA LEU A 225 8.75 6.72 34.51
C LEU A 225 9.13 5.30 34.94
N ARG A 226 10.43 4.98 35.02
CA ARG A 226 10.89 3.67 35.51
C ARG A 226 10.55 3.44 36.98
N GLN A 227 10.59 4.47 37.79
CA GLN A 227 10.24 4.39 39.21
C GLN A 227 8.75 4.28 39.51
N LEU A 228 7.89 4.48 38.51
CA LEU A 228 6.44 4.27 38.62
C LEU A 228 6.04 2.79 38.55
N ALA A 229 6.95 1.92 38.13
CA ALA A 229 6.72 0.48 38.02
C ALA A 229 7.06 -0.32 39.29
N ASP A 230 7.72 0.37 40.27
CA ASP A 230 8.05 -0.16 41.58
C ASP A 230 7.01 0.36 42.62
#